data_5968beeaa1dc83f08f16e132016ccb2d
#
_entry.id   5968beeaa1dc83f08f16e132016ccb2d
#
_cell.length_a   1.000
_cell.length_b   1.000
_cell.length_c   1.000
_cell.angle_alpha   90.00
_cell.angle_beta   90.00
_cell.angle_gamma   90.00
#
_symmetry.space_group_name_H-M   'P 1'
#
loop_
_entity.id
_entity.type
_entity.pdbx_description
1 polymer ?
#
loop_
_entity_poly.entity_id
_entity_poly.type
_entity_poly.pdbx_seq_one_letter_code
_entity_poly.pdbx_strand_id
1 'polypeptide(L)'
;MRHRHFAASLIAVALVGWLTPDASAQAPRPEAPVPDQTVPRTADGRPDLSGYWTTQTFTPMERPEYLGDKAFYTEEEWTQLQAQLTVDGADPLARSVIEIPDAAERERVLDQTHRDESYVHYDNAIWLATRVPKGLSTRRTSLVTDPPNGRIPPRNDAARARAAARGAERGDRGTFDGHELRPLSERCIAYAYNGPPLQPPSYNDIHQFFQTPDHVVIFTEQNNNTPRIIPLDGRPTIDEKIRMYPGDSRGRWEGDTLVVESSHFNDRLAWQGSGRDLTVVERFTRVSADRIHYTFTVEDPDTWDRSWAAEIPMMATEGPMYEYACHEGNHDIRHILEVYRNIERQETDGQ
;
A
#
# COMPACT_ATOMS: atom_id res chain seq x y z
N MET A 1 -70.62 34.34 -54.39
CA MET A 1 -70.81 35.21 -53.19
C MET A 1 -69.80 34.78 -52.14
N ARG A 2 -69.07 35.73 -51.65
CA ARG A 2 -67.86 35.50 -50.78
C ARG A 2 -68.33 35.29 -49.35
N HIS A 3 -67.77 34.31 -48.64
CA HIS A 3 -67.70 34.30 -47.18
C HIS A 3 -66.29 33.97 -46.71
N ARG A 4 -65.73 34.94 -46.00
CA ARG A 4 -64.43 34.86 -45.33
C ARG A 4 -64.62 34.14 -43.99
N HIS A 5 -63.85 33.17 -43.68
CA HIS A 5 -63.72 32.59 -42.35
C HIS A 5 -62.44 33.11 -41.69
N PHE A 6 -62.60 33.74 -40.57
CA PHE A 6 -61.53 34.17 -39.63
C PHE A 6 -61.06 32.92 -38.85
N ALA A 7 -59.79 32.60 -38.93
CA ALA A 7 -59.16 31.60 -38.06
C ALA A 7 -58.60 32.33 -36.84
N ALA A 8 -59.05 31.95 -35.64
CA ALA A 8 -58.49 32.42 -34.36
C ALA A 8 -57.28 31.53 -33.99
N SER A 9 -56.13 32.16 -33.90
CA SER A 9 -54.90 31.49 -33.43
C SER A 9 -54.87 31.52 -31.90
N LEU A 10 -54.92 30.31 -31.31
CA LEU A 10 -54.62 30.08 -29.90
C LEU A 10 -53.10 29.99 -29.71
N ILE A 11 -52.53 30.96 -29.02
CA ILE A 11 -51.11 30.90 -28.60
C ILE A 11 -51.05 30.08 -27.30
N ALA A 12 -50.47 28.88 -27.41
CA ALA A 12 -50.11 28.07 -26.26
C ALA A 12 -48.74 28.55 -25.73
N VAL A 13 -48.75 29.16 -24.55
CA VAL A 13 -47.53 29.53 -23.81
C VAL A 13 -47.02 28.28 -23.14
N ALA A 14 -45.96 27.68 -23.69
CA ALA A 14 -45.22 26.59 -23.05
C ALA A 14 -44.31 27.18 -21.97
N LEU A 15 -44.63 26.94 -20.70
CA LEU A 15 -43.73 27.16 -19.57
C LEU A 15 -42.59 26.13 -19.65
N VAL A 16 -41.44 26.58 -20.16
CA VAL A 16 -40.18 25.81 -20.06
C VAL A 16 -39.64 26.01 -18.63
N GLY A 17 -39.89 25.02 -17.78
CA GLY A 17 -39.24 24.97 -16.48
C GLY A 17 -37.73 24.78 -16.68
N TRP A 18 -36.95 25.76 -16.28
CA TRP A 18 -35.50 25.63 -16.18
C TRP A 18 -35.18 24.70 -15.00
N LEU A 19 -34.88 23.44 -15.31
CA LEU A 19 -34.21 22.57 -14.38
C LEU A 19 -32.76 23.07 -14.29
N THR A 20 -32.45 23.79 -13.21
CA THR A 20 -31.06 24.06 -12.82
C THR A 20 -30.40 22.71 -12.48
N PRO A 21 -29.32 22.28 -13.14
CA PRO A 21 -28.59 21.14 -12.66
C PRO A 21 -28.05 21.47 -11.27
N ASP A 22 -28.38 20.64 -10.29
CA ASP A 22 -27.71 20.62 -8.99
C ASP A 22 -26.20 20.58 -9.23
N ALA A 23 -25.53 21.67 -8.96
CA ALA A 23 -24.10 21.73 -8.87
C ALA A 23 -23.70 20.99 -7.59
N SER A 24 -23.69 19.65 -7.65
CA SER A 24 -22.99 18.85 -6.67
C SER A 24 -21.53 19.33 -6.73
N ALA A 25 -21.13 20.03 -5.70
CA ALA A 25 -19.76 20.48 -5.50
C ALA A 25 -18.85 19.25 -5.55
N GLN A 26 -18.27 19.00 -6.71
CA GLN A 26 -17.21 18.02 -6.87
C GLN A 26 -16.09 18.46 -5.92
N ALA A 27 -15.78 17.61 -4.94
CA ALA A 27 -14.60 17.82 -4.10
C ALA A 27 -13.40 18.13 -5.00
N PRO A 28 -12.57 19.11 -4.66
CA PRO A 28 -11.43 19.45 -5.49
C PRO A 28 -10.59 18.19 -5.75
N ARG A 29 -10.50 17.81 -7.03
CA ARG A 29 -9.63 16.73 -7.47
C ARG A 29 -8.23 17.10 -6.99
N PRO A 30 -7.50 16.22 -6.28
CA PRO A 30 -6.12 16.52 -5.90
C PRO A 30 -5.37 16.92 -7.17
N GLU A 31 -4.83 18.12 -7.15
CA GLU A 31 -4.05 18.64 -8.26
C GLU A 31 -2.84 17.70 -8.44
N ALA A 32 -2.75 17.05 -9.59
CA ALA A 32 -1.59 16.22 -9.90
C ALA A 32 -0.34 17.14 -9.77
N PRO A 33 0.71 16.71 -9.05
CA PRO A 33 1.88 17.56 -8.85
C PRO A 33 2.42 17.99 -10.20
N VAL A 34 2.60 19.31 -10.37
CA VAL A 34 3.23 19.88 -11.57
C VAL A 34 4.68 19.39 -11.57
N PRO A 35 5.15 18.67 -12.61
CA PRO A 35 6.52 18.20 -12.66
C PRO A 35 7.49 19.41 -12.57
N ASP A 36 8.40 19.36 -11.61
CA ASP A 36 9.47 20.33 -11.50
C ASP A 36 10.39 20.20 -12.74
N GLN A 37 10.83 21.31 -13.31
CA GLN A 37 11.78 21.32 -14.43
C GLN A 37 13.13 20.67 -14.07
N THR A 38 13.35 20.38 -12.79
CA THR A 38 14.56 19.74 -12.24
C THR A 38 14.49 18.22 -12.16
N VAL A 39 13.43 17.58 -12.69
CA VAL A 39 13.34 16.11 -12.68
C VAL A 39 14.51 15.50 -13.49
N PRO A 40 15.39 14.71 -12.88
CA PRO A 40 16.46 14.03 -13.58
C PRO A 40 15.93 13.11 -14.68
N ARG A 41 16.66 13.05 -15.81
CA ARG A 41 16.28 12.19 -16.93
C ARG A 41 17.42 11.28 -17.35
N THR A 42 17.05 10.10 -17.81
CA THR A 42 17.95 9.15 -18.46
C THR A 42 18.37 9.63 -19.85
N ALA A 43 19.37 8.99 -20.45
CA ALA A 43 19.86 9.35 -21.77
C ALA A 43 18.80 9.25 -22.90
N ASP A 44 17.78 8.41 -22.74
CA ASP A 44 16.64 8.27 -23.64
C ASP A 44 15.48 9.24 -23.32
N GLY A 45 15.71 10.19 -22.40
CA GLY A 45 14.80 11.29 -22.10
C GLY A 45 13.65 10.95 -21.14
N ARG A 46 13.57 9.71 -20.62
CA ARG A 46 12.59 9.31 -19.60
C ARG A 46 12.96 9.87 -18.23
N PRO A 47 12.01 10.13 -17.33
CA PRO A 47 12.35 10.40 -15.94
C PRO A 47 13.22 9.29 -15.39
N ASP A 48 14.32 9.65 -14.74
CA ASP A 48 15.22 8.68 -14.12
C ASP A 48 14.66 8.26 -12.76
N LEU A 49 14.18 7.02 -12.65
CA LEU A 49 13.69 6.46 -11.40
C LEU A 49 14.79 5.75 -10.61
N SER A 50 16.00 5.65 -11.14
CA SER A 50 17.12 4.94 -10.49
C SER A 50 17.46 5.56 -9.14
N GLY A 51 17.92 4.74 -8.21
CA GLY A 51 18.33 5.16 -6.88
C GLY A 51 17.60 4.46 -5.76
N TYR A 52 17.76 4.98 -4.56
CA TYR A 52 17.15 4.46 -3.36
C TYR A 52 15.97 5.32 -2.96
N TRP A 53 14.86 4.67 -2.68
CA TRP A 53 13.58 5.30 -2.33
C TRP A 53 12.98 4.64 -1.10
N THR A 54 12.25 5.40 -0.33
CA THR A 54 11.49 4.86 0.81
C THR A 54 10.03 5.24 0.72
N THR A 55 9.17 4.32 1.16
CA THR A 55 7.72 4.53 1.33
C THR A 55 7.35 4.85 2.77
N GLN A 56 8.32 5.07 3.64
CA GLN A 56 8.07 5.27 5.07
C GLN A 56 7.16 6.47 5.33
N THR A 57 6.12 6.25 6.11
CA THR A 57 5.18 7.29 6.55
C THR A 57 4.39 6.83 7.77
N PHE A 58 3.99 7.78 8.61
CA PHE A 58 3.01 7.56 9.67
C PHE A 58 1.57 7.71 9.18
N THR A 59 1.34 8.18 7.94
CA THR A 59 -0.01 8.21 7.36
C THR A 59 -0.55 6.78 7.29
N PRO A 60 -1.67 6.48 7.96
CA PRO A 60 -2.21 5.12 7.99
C PRO A 60 -2.79 4.73 6.63
N MET A 61 -2.79 3.43 6.31
CA MET A 61 -3.42 2.93 5.08
C MET A 61 -4.88 3.35 5.03
N GLU A 62 -5.61 3.10 6.10
CA GLU A 62 -7.03 3.45 6.23
C GLU A 62 -7.22 4.61 7.20
N ARG A 63 -8.22 5.44 6.94
CA ARG A 63 -8.55 6.57 7.80
C ARG A 63 -9.03 6.09 9.17
N PRO A 64 -8.43 6.58 10.27
CA PRO A 64 -8.90 6.31 11.62
C PRO A 64 -10.38 6.67 11.80
N GLU A 65 -11.10 5.85 12.56
CA GLU A 65 -12.57 6.01 12.71
C GLU A 65 -12.98 7.35 13.30
N TYR A 66 -12.21 7.85 14.25
CA TYR A 66 -12.51 9.13 14.90
C TYR A 66 -12.45 10.35 13.96
N LEU A 67 -11.81 10.22 12.80
CA LEU A 67 -11.72 11.29 11.80
C LEU A 67 -12.93 11.31 10.85
N GLY A 68 -13.81 10.31 10.88
CA GLY A 68 -15.01 10.27 10.03
C GLY A 68 -14.69 10.54 8.56
N ASP A 69 -15.32 11.55 7.97
CA ASP A 69 -15.14 11.92 6.56
C ASP A 69 -13.99 12.90 6.30
N LYS A 70 -13.22 13.25 7.33
CA LYS A 70 -12.14 14.22 7.22
C LYS A 70 -10.98 13.68 6.39
N ALA A 71 -10.92 14.06 5.11
CA ALA A 71 -9.92 13.57 4.17
C ALA A 71 -8.52 14.18 4.38
N PHE A 72 -8.46 15.40 4.94
CA PHE A 72 -7.19 16.11 5.15
C PHE A 72 -7.14 16.75 6.53
N TYR A 73 -5.98 16.74 7.15
CA TYR A 73 -5.69 17.57 8.31
C TYR A 73 -5.65 19.05 7.90
N THR A 74 -6.04 19.95 8.80
CA THR A 74 -5.74 21.37 8.65
C THR A 74 -4.23 21.59 8.76
N GLU A 75 -3.74 22.78 8.37
CA GLU A 75 -2.33 23.12 8.49
C GLU A 75 -1.85 23.04 9.95
N GLU A 76 -2.68 23.53 10.87
CA GLU A 76 -2.37 23.50 12.30
C GLU A 76 -2.30 22.10 12.86
N GLU A 77 -3.29 21.26 12.56
CA GLU A 77 -3.31 19.85 12.97
C GLU A 77 -2.13 19.07 12.42
N TRP A 78 -1.83 19.28 11.12
CA TRP A 78 -0.70 18.63 10.48
C TRP A 78 0.62 19.05 11.14
N THR A 79 0.80 20.35 11.39
CA THR A 79 2.02 20.87 12.05
C THR A 79 2.19 20.29 13.46
N GLN A 80 1.09 20.22 14.24
CA GLN A 80 1.13 19.63 15.58
C GLN A 80 1.47 18.14 15.54
N LEU A 81 0.83 17.39 14.66
CA LEU A 81 1.11 15.96 14.48
C LEU A 81 2.55 15.71 14.02
N GLN A 82 3.05 16.49 13.06
CA GLN A 82 4.43 16.37 12.61
C GLN A 82 5.41 16.62 13.77
N ALA A 83 5.18 17.66 14.56
CA ALA A 83 6.02 17.96 15.73
C ALA A 83 6.06 16.80 16.74
N GLN A 84 4.94 16.10 16.96
CA GLN A 84 4.87 14.94 17.84
C GLN A 84 5.55 13.70 17.26
N LEU A 85 5.34 13.43 15.95
CA LEU A 85 5.80 12.20 15.29
C LEU A 85 7.28 12.25 14.88
N THR A 86 7.88 13.44 14.84
CA THR A 86 9.27 13.63 14.39
C THR A 86 10.25 13.95 15.53
N VAL A 87 9.80 13.88 16.80
CA VAL A 87 10.72 14.04 17.93
C VAL A 87 11.83 13.00 17.89
N ASP A 88 13.01 13.40 18.34
CA ASP A 88 14.14 12.49 18.43
C ASP A 88 13.80 11.28 19.31
N GLY A 89 14.05 10.09 18.77
CA GLY A 89 13.74 8.84 19.44
C GLY A 89 12.32 8.30 19.22
N ALA A 90 11.43 8.99 18.52
CA ALA A 90 10.14 8.42 18.16
C ALA A 90 10.32 7.10 17.40
N ASP A 91 9.76 6.03 17.96
CA ASP A 91 9.85 4.71 17.37
C ASP A 91 9.02 4.64 16.08
N PRO A 92 9.60 4.29 14.92
CA PRO A 92 8.85 4.10 13.67
C PRO A 92 7.82 2.97 13.76
N LEU A 93 7.95 2.07 14.74
CA LEU A 93 6.95 1.04 15.02
C LEU A 93 5.70 1.60 15.71
N ALA A 94 5.80 2.79 16.32
CA ALA A 94 4.69 3.44 17.01
C ALA A 94 3.64 4.07 16.04
N ARG A 95 3.51 3.57 14.83
CA ARG A 95 2.55 4.09 13.82
C ARG A 95 1.11 4.12 14.29
N SER A 96 0.72 3.16 15.14
CA SER A 96 -0.62 3.10 15.70
C SER A 96 -0.99 4.31 16.56
N VAL A 97 -0.02 5.11 17.00
CA VAL A 97 -0.31 6.34 17.75
C VAL A 97 -1.19 7.32 16.97
N ILE A 98 -1.15 7.28 15.63
CA ILE A 98 -2.02 8.11 14.81
C ILE A 98 -3.50 7.73 14.94
N GLU A 99 -3.82 6.54 15.40
CA GLU A 99 -5.17 6.06 15.64
C GLU A 99 -5.74 6.54 16.98
N ILE A 100 -4.90 7.11 17.85
CA ILE A 100 -5.30 7.65 19.15
C ILE A 100 -5.85 9.06 18.93
N PRO A 101 -7.12 9.34 19.25
CA PRO A 101 -7.73 10.65 19.04
C PRO A 101 -7.19 11.74 20.00
N ASP A 102 -6.82 11.37 21.21
CA ASP A 102 -6.36 12.29 22.25
C ASP A 102 -4.87 12.60 22.11
N ALA A 103 -4.53 13.90 22.04
CA ALA A 103 -3.16 14.36 21.82
C ALA A 103 -2.23 14.08 23.00
N ALA A 104 -2.73 14.20 24.23
CA ALA A 104 -1.93 13.94 25.44
C ALA A 104 -1.67 12.43 25.60
N GLU A 105 -2.65 11.61 25.23
CA GLU A 105 -2.47 10.16 25.23
C GLU A 105 -1.47 9.71 24.15
N ARG A 106 -1.49 10.33 22.95
CA ARG A 106 -0.45 10.08 21.94
C ARG A 106 0.94 10.42 22.45
N GLU A 107 1.09 11.59 23.08
CA GLU A 107 2.35 12.03 23.68
C GLU A 107 2.82 11.02 24.74
N ARG A 108 1.93 10.60 25.62
CA ARG A 108 2.22 9.60 26.65
C ARG A 108 2.67 8.25 26.06
N VAL A 109 2.05 7.80 24.98
CA VAL A 109 2.43 6.55 24.30
C VAL A 109 3.78 6.72 23.61
N LEU A 110 4.02 7.85 22.96
CA LEU A 110 5.32 8.15 22.34
C LEU A 110 6.43 8.24 23.40
N ASP A 111 6.18 8.86 24.55
CA ASP A 111 7.12 8.91 25.67
C ASP A 111 7.44 7.51 26.24
N GLN A 112 6.45 6.61 26.26
CA GLN A 112 6.65 5.23 26.70
C GLN A 112 7.48 4.40 25.73
N THR A 113 7.48 4.77 24.45
CA THR A 113 8.39 4.20 23.47
C THR A 113 9.79 4.79 23.56
N HIS A 114 9.94 5.95 24.21
CA HIS A 114 11.21 6.47 24.68
C HIS A 114 11.69 5.63 25.87
N ARG A 115 12.55 4.75 25.61
CA ARG A 115 13.51 3.96 26.40
C ARG A 115 13.43 4.12 27.91
N ASP A 116 12.68 3.30 28.55
CA ASP A 116 13.02 2.85 29.88
C ASP A 116 14.35 2.06 29.77
N GLU A 117 15.38 2.47 30.49
CA GLU A 117 16.71 1.82 30.51
C GLU A 117 16.66 0.33 30.88
N SER A 118 15.52 -0.13 31.45
CA SER A 118 15.26 -1.52 31.80
C SER A 118 14.80 -2.41 30.62
N TYR A 119 14.43 -1.80 29.48
CA TYR A 119 13.91 -2.53 28.32
C TYR A 119 15.04 -2.89 27.35
N VAL A 120 15.15 -4.15 27.01
CA VAL A 120 16.07 -4.59 25.94
C VAL A 120 15.50 -4.14 24.59
N HIS A 121 16.02 -3.05 24.07
CA HIS A 121 15.63 -2.53 22.77
C HIS A 121 16.29 -3.33 21.67
N TYR A 122 15.47 -3.82 20.74
CA TYR A 122 15.95 -4.17 19.41
C TYR A 122 16.21 -2.86 18.67
N ASP A 123 17.49 -2.56 18.41
CA ASP A 123 17.86 -1.36 17.68
C ASP A 123 17.58 -1.55 16.17
N ASN A 124 16.47 -0.98 15.72
CA ASN A 124 16.05 -1.00 14.32
C ASN A 124 16.68 0.12 13.50
N ALA A 125 17.48 1.00 14.08
CA ALA A 125 17.95 2.19 13.39
C ALA A 125 18.71 1.89 12.10
N ILE A 126 19.46 0.80 12.07
CA ILE A 126 20.20 0.35 10.87
C ILE A 126 19.31 -0.14 9.72
N TRP A 127 18.05 -0.49 10.00
CA TRP A 127 17.09 -0.99 9.04
C TRP A 127 16.09 0.07 8.56
N LEU A 128 16.35 1.34 8.91
CA LEU A 128 15.51 2.47 8.56
C LEU A 128 16.21 3.33 7.53
N ALA A 129 15.44 3.89 6.61
CA ALA A 129 15.93 4.91 5.70
C ALA A 129 16.49 6.10 6.49
N THR A 130 17.74 6.45 6.25
CA THR A 130 18.52 7.37 7.12
C THR A 130 18.14 8.84 6.98
N ARG A 131 17.53 9.26 5.88
CA ARG A 131 17.29 10.69 5.56
C ARG A 131 15.85 11.09 5.41
N VAL A 132 14.92 10.22 5.74
CA VAL A 132 13.51 10.57 5.64
C VAL A 132 13.00 11.00 7.00
N PRO A 133 12.46 12.21 7.12
CA PRO A 133 11.79 12.60 8.35
C PRO A 133 10.65 11.63 8.59
N LYS A 134 10.65 11.01 9.75
CA LYS A 134 9.48 10.29 10.26
C LYS A 134 8.31 11.28 10.30
N GLY A 135 7.10 10.77 10.22
CA GLY A 135 5.91 11.61 10.27
C GLY A 135 4.96 11.35 9.11
N LEU A 136 4.03 12.25 8.91
CA LEU A 136 3.05 12.14 7.84
C LEU A 136 3.69 12.55 6.51
N SER A 137 3.53 11.75 5.47
CA SER A 137 4.05 12.07 4.14
C SER A 137 3.28 13.17 3.43
N THR A 138 2.00 13.33 3.78
CA THR A 138 1.10 14.36 3.26
C THR A 138 0.13 14.81 4.35
N ARG A 139 -0.71 15.81 4.04
CA ARG A 139 -1.81 16.19 4.94
C ARG A 139 -3.02 15.26 4.88
N ARG A 140 -2.97 14.18 4.10
CA ARG A 140 -4.04 13.20 4.04
C ARG A 140 -4.15 12.42 5.35
N THR A 141 -5.38 12.08 5.69
CA THR A 141 -5.70 11.26 6.88
C THR A 141 -5.64 9.76 6.62
N SER A 142 -5.43 9.37 5.36
CA SER A 142 -5.25 7.98 4.91
C SER A 142 -4.45 7.93 3.62
N LEU A 143 -3.77 6.83 3.37
CA LEU A 143 -3.15 6.54 2.08
C LEU A 143 -4.19 6.10 1.04
N VAL A 144 -5.28 5.42 1.46
CA VAL A 144 -6.41 5.12 0.58
C VAL A 144 -7.06 6.42 0.12
N THR A 145 -7.16 6.59 -1.20
CA THR A 145 -7.70 7.78 -1.87
C THR A 145 -9.05 7.52 -2.54
N ASP A 146 -9.30 6.29 -2.93
CA ASP A 146 -10.57 5.81 -3.46
C ASP A 146 -10.89 4.44 -2.84
N PRO A 147 -12.04 4.31 -2.18
CA PRO A 147 -13.15 5.25 -1.99
C PRO A 147 -12.78 6.50 -1.17
N PRO A 148 -13.55 7.60 -1.32
CA PRO A 148 -13.25 8.89 -0.67
C PRO A 148 -13.37 8.84 0.86
N ASN A 149 -14.02 7.82 1.43
CA ASN A 149 -14.04 7.59 2.88
C ASN A 149 -12.65 7.19 3.42
N GLY A 150 -11.66 6.95 2.54
CA GLY A 150 -10.29 6.63 2.93
C GLY A 150 -10.13 5.23 3.53
N ARG A 151 -10.99 4.29 3.18
CA ARG A 151 -10.98 2.90 3.71
C ARG A 151 -11.02 1.89 2.57
N ILE A 152 -10.37 0.77 2.78
CA ILE A 152 -10.45 -0.37 1.86
C ILE A 152 -11.89 -0.90 1.89
N PRO A 153 -12.52 -1.18 0.73
CA PRO A 153 -13.86 -1.76 0.69
C PRO A 153 -13.94 -3.06 1.47
N PRO A 154 -15.07 -3.38 2.09
CA PRO A 154 -15.24 -4.64 2.80
C PRO A 154 -15.12 -5.81 1.84
N ARG A 155 -14.59 -6.92 2.34
CA ARG A 155 -14.52 -8.17 1.58
C ARG A 155 -15.93 -8.67 1.27
N ASN A 156 -16.15 -9.09 0.03
CA ASN A 156 -17.41 -9.62 -0.45
C ASN A 156 -17.67 -11.07 0.03
N ASP A 157 -18.81 -11.64 -0.33
CA ASP A 157 -19.22 -12.99 0.07
C ASP A 157 -18.27 -14.07 -0.47
N ALA A 158 -17.76 -13.89 -1.69
CA ALA A 158 -16.82 -14.85 -2.29
C ALA A 158 -15.51 -14.93 -1.50
N ALA A 159 -14.98 -13.79 -1.06
CA ALA A 159 -13.79 -13.75 -0.21
C ALA A 159 -14.02 -14.40 1.15
N ARG A 160 -15.18 -14.14 1.76
CA ARG A 160 -15.57 -14.77 3.04
C ARG A 160 -15.71 -16.28 2.90
N ALA A 161 -16.36 -16.75 1.83
CA ALA A 161 -16.51 -18.17 1.55
C ALA A 161 -15.15 -18.85 1.32
N ARG A 162 -14.26 -18.22 0.57
CA ARG A 162 -12.88 -18.70 0.33
C ARG A 162 -12.07 -18.79 1.63
N ALA A 163 -12.19 -17.80 2.52
CA ALA A 163 -11.54 -17.83 3.82
C ALA A 163 -12.09 -18.95 4.70
N ALA A 164 -13.41 -19.17 4.70
CA ALA A 164 -14.04 -20.26 5.43
C ALA A 164 -13.61 -21.63 4.89
N ALA A 165 -13.53 -21.81 3.57
CA ALA A 165 -13.07 -23.05 2.94
C ALA A 165 -11.61 -23.37 3.34
N ARG A 166 -10.71 -22.37 3.36
CA ARG A 166 -9.33 -22.54 3.84
C ARG A 166 -9.28 -22.92 5.32
N GLY A 167 -10.16 -22.33 6.13
CA GLY A 167 -10.33 -22.71 7.54
C GLY A 167 -10.76 -24.16 7.69
N ALA A 168 -11.75 -24.61 6.90
CA ALA A 168 -12.23 -25.98 6.89
C ALA A 168 -11.17 -26.98 6.40
N GLU A 169 -10.40 -26.63 5.38
CA GLU A 169 -9.27 -27.44 4.90
C GLU A 169 -8.18 -27.60 5.97
N ARG A 170 -7.94 -26.55 6.75
CA ARG A 170 -7.04 -26.61 7.89
C ARG A 170 -7.55 -27.57 8.97
N GLY A 171 -8.87 -27.65 9.18
CA GLY A 171 -9.50 -28.44 10.23
C GLY A 171 -9.02 -28.01 11.62
N ASP A 172 -8.83 -28.99 12.51
CA ASP A 172 -8.39 -28.76 13.90
C ASP A 172 -6.88 -28.52 14.01
N ARG A 173 -6.14 -28.52 12.89
CA ARG A 173 -4.69 -28.32 12.92
C ARG A 173 -4.32 -26.93 13.43
N GLY A 174 -3.50 -26.89 14.47
CA GLY A 174 -2.94 -25.68 15.04
C GLY A 174 -1.86 -25.03 14.17
N THR A 175 -1.53 -23.80 14.47
CA THR A 175 -0.49 -23.04 13.73
C THR A 175 0.89 -23.70 13.86
N PHE A 176 1.09 -24.56 14.88
CA PHE A 176 2.35 -25.21 15.20
C PHE A 176 2.39 -26.70 14.81
N ASP A 177 1.34 -27.23 14.17
CA ASP A 177 1.29 -28.66 13.82
C ASP A 177 2.20 -29.04 12.67
N GLY A 178 2.59 -28.06 11.85
CA GLY A 178 3.52 -28.28 10.76
C GLY A 178 4.07 -26.97 10.19
N HIS A 179 5.20 -27.08 9.52
CA HIS A 179 5.84 -25.92 8.89
C HIS A 179 4.97 -25.29 7.79
N GLU A 180 4.13 -26.08 7.13
CA GLU A 180 3.21 -25.60 6.08
C GLU A 180 2.13 -24.66 6.62
N LEU A 181 1.86 -24.68 7.93
CA LEU A 181 0.89 -23.84 8.61
C LEU A 181 1.52 -22.54 9.17
N ARG A 182 2.84 -22.40 9.07
CA ARG A 182 3.55 -21.18 9.44
C ARG A 182 3.47 -20.14 8.32
N PRO A 183 3.50 -18.85 8.66
CA PRO A 183 3.52 -17.76 7.68
C PRO A 183 4.62 -17.92 6.62
N LEU A 184 4.34 -17.47 5.40
CA LEU A 184 5.32 -17.54 4.31
C LEU A 184 6.58 -16.74 4.60
N SER A 185 6.47 -15.67 5.37
CA SER A 185 7.60 -14.84 5.81
C SER A 185 8.55 -15.59 6.73
N GLU A 186 8.04 -16.32 7.71
CA GLU A 186 8.87 -17.15 8.60
C GLU A 186 9.55 -18.31 7.86
N ARG A 187 8.94 -18.74 6.77
CA ARG A 187 9.47 -19.79 5.88
C ARG A 187 10.40 -19.25 4.81
N CYS A 188 10.76 -17.98 4.85
CA CYS A 188 11.59 -17.30 3.87
C CYS A 188 11.09 -17.42 2.42
N ILE A 189 9.78 -17.48 2.19
CA ILE A 189 9.20 -17.64 0.86
C ILE A 189 8.77 -16.29 0.29
N ALA A 190 7.94 -15.53 1.01
CA ALA A 190 7.45 -14.24 0.58
C ALA A 190 6.98 -13.37 1.75
N TYR A 191 7.08 -12.06 1.56
CA TYR A 191 6.55 -11.05 2.47
C TYR A 191 5.44 -10.28 1.76
N ALA A 192 4.24 -10.22 2.35
CA ALA A 192 3.06 -9.67 1.69
C ALA A 192 3.12 -8.15 1.46
N TYR A 193 3.96 -7.42 2.19
CA TYR A 193 4.07 -5.96 2.09
C TYR A 193 5.21 -5.48 1.16
N ASN A 194 5.98 -6.41 0.59
CA ASN A 194 7.09 -6.05 -0.30
C ASN A 194 6.68 -5.85 -1.77
N GLY A 195 5.38 -5.90 -2.03
CA GLY A 195 4.78 -5.58 -3.31
C GLY A 195 4.70 -6.72 -4.32
N PRO A 196 4.01 -6.44 -5.44
CA PRO A 196 3.13 -5.29 -5.64
C PRO A 196 1.82 -5.39 -4.85
N PRO A 197 1.25 -4.26 -4.42
CA PRO A 197 1.78 -2.92 -4.41
C PRO A 197 2.86 -2.73 -3.33
N LEU A 198 3.76 -1.74 -3.52
CA LEU A 198 4.68 -1.33 -2.48
C LEU A 198 3.87 -0.67 -1.34
N GLN A 199 4.19 -1.03 -0.10
CA GLN A 199 3.51 -0.50 1.08
C GLN A 199 4.54 0.09 2.03
N PRO A 200 4.13 0.99 2.94
CA PRO A 200 5.02 1.50 3.96
C PRO A 200 5.23 0.43 5.05
N PRO A 201 6.37 -0.25 5.12
CA PRO A 201 6.69 -1.15 6.21
C PRO A 201 7.11 -0.38 7.46
N SER A 202 7.23 -1.07 8.58
CA SER A 202 7.70 -0.45 9.82
C SER A 202 9.21 -0.21 9.81
N TYR A 203 9.96 -1.07 9.16
CA TYR A 203 11.41 -1.03 8.94
C TYR A 203 11.73 -1.84 7.68
N ASN A 204 12.98 -1.84 7.22
CA ASN A 204 13.36 -2.40 5.92
C ASN A 204 12.56 -1.75 4.79
N ASP A 205 12.56 -0.44 4.77
CA ASP A 205 11.68 0.40 3.97
C ASP A 205 12.35 0.99 2.72
N ILE A 206 13.54 0.46 2.37
CA ILE A 206 14.31 0.90 1.21
C ILE A 206 13.93 0.07 0.00
N HIS A 207 13.65 0.79 -1.09
CA HIS A 207 13.47 0.23 -2.43
C HIS A 207 14.55 0.77 -3.35
N GLN A 208 15.31 -0.11 -3.96
CA GLN A 208 16.30 0.29 -4.97
C GLN A 208 15.74 0.06 -6.36
N PHE A 209 15.74 1.12 -7.18
CA PHE A 209 15.31 1.08 -8.56
C PHE A 209 16.53 1.06 -9.47
N PHE A 210 16.51 0.17 -10.45
CA PHE A 210 17.42 0.15 -11.57
C PHE A 210 16.60 0.34 -12.85
N GLN A 211 17.04 1.22 -13.72
CA GLN A 211 16.33 1.53 -14.95
C GLN A 211 17.24 1.37 -16.15
N THR A 212 16.74 0.66 -17.14
CA THR A 212 17.32 0.53 -18.47
C THR A 212 16.26 0.88 -19.51
N PRO A 213 16.59 1.02 -20.81
CA PRO A 213 15.60 1.26 -21.86
C PRO A 213 14.50 0.19 -21.91
N ASP A 214 14.82 -1.07 -21.58
CA ASP A 214 13.93 -2.22 -21.77
C ASP A 214 13.34 -2.77 -20.47
N HIS A 215 13.86 -2.37 -19.31
CA HIS A 215 13.44 -2.91 -18.02
C HIS A 215 13.54 -1.86 -16.91
N VAL A 216 12.63 -1.95 -15.97
CA VAL A 216 12.80 -1.42 -14.61
C VAL A 216 12.88 -2.59 -13.64
N VAL A 217 13.84 -2.55 -12.71
CA VAL A 217 13.98 -3.54 -11.67
C VAL A 217 13.78 -2.85 -10.33
N ILE A 218 12.88 -3.37 -9.52
CA ILE A 218 12.64 -2.91 -8.15
C ILE A 218 13.15 -3.99 -7.21
N PHE A 219 14.15 -3.63 -6.43
CA PHE A 219 14.69 -4.47 -5.37
C PHE A 219 14.25 -3.87 -4.04
N THR A 220 13.46 -4.61 -3.29
CA THR A 220 12.92 -4.19 -2.00
C THR A 220 13.72 -4.87 -0.88
N GLU A 221 14.14 -4.12 0.11
CA GLU A 221 14.77 -4.65 1.30
C GLU A 221 13.86 -5.71 1.96
N GLN A 222 14.43 -6.71 2.59
CA GLN A 222 13.68 -7.82 3.20
C GLN A 222 12.82 -8.67 2.22
N ASN A 223 13.17 -8.71 0.95
CA ASN A 223 12.42 -9.52 -0.04
C ASN A 223 13.17 -10.79 -0.47
N ASN A 224 13.87 -11.46 0.44
CA ASN A 224 14.62 -12.69 0.16
C ASN A 224 15.50 -12.58 -1.11
N ASN A 225 16.08 -11.42 -1.35
CA ASN A 225 16.91 -11.11 -2.51
C ASN A 225 16.23 -11.39 -3.87
N THR A 226 14.91 -11.33 -3.94
CA THR A 226 14.15 -11.55 -5.16
C THR A 226 13.81 -10.20 -5.81
N PRO A 227 14.52 -9.77 -6.88
CA PRO A 227 14.20 -8.56 -7.59
C PRO A 227 12.88 -8.72 -8.37
N ARG A 228 12.10 -7.67 -8.41
CA ARG A 228 10.94 -7.56 -9.29
C ARG A 228 11.38 -6.97 -10.63
N ILE A 229 11.45 -7.82 -11.65
CA ILE A 229 11.88 -7.44 -13.00
C ILE A 229 10.64 -7.07 -13.82
N ILE A 230 10.61 -5.87 -14.34
CA ILE A 230 9.49 -5.27 -15.07
C ILE A 230 9.93 -5.01 -16.52
N PRO A 231 9.60 -5.89 -17.47
CA PRO A 231 9.87 -5.64 -18.89
C PRO A 231 9.01 -4.46 -19.42
N LEU A 232 9.63 -3.63 -20.29
CA LEU A 232 9.01 -2.47 -20.93
C LEU A 232 8.78 -2.67 -22.43
N ASP A 233 9.11 -3.84 -22.97
CA ASP A 233 9.12 -4.14 -24.40
C ASP A 233 7.77 -4.61 -24.97
N GLY A 234 6.70 -4.54 -24.15
CA GLY A 234 5.35 -4.91 -24.58
C GLY A 234 5.11 -6.41 -24.76
N ARG A 235 6.04 -7.25 -24.27
CA ARG A 235 5.82 -8.71 -24.31
C ARG A 235 4.57 -9.12 -23.52
N PRO A 236 3.86 -10.18 -23.93
CA PRO A 236 2.69 -10.65 -23.19
C PRO A 236 3.05 -11.14 -21.79
N THR A 237 2.04 -11.24 -20.94
CA THR A 237 2.15 -11.91 -19.63
C THR A 237 2.50 -13.40 -19.81
N ILE A 238 2.97 -14.02 -18.74
CA ILE A 238 3.20 -15.47 -18.70
C ILE A 238 1.90 -16.26 -18.89
N ASP A 239 2.03 -17.57 -19.11
CA ASP A 239 0.86 -18.47 -19.25
C ASP A 239 -0.02 -18.40 -17.98
N GLU A 240 -1.34 -18.35 -18.14
CA GLU A 240 -2.32 -18.24 -17.06
C GLU A 240 -2.23 -19.33 -15.99
N LYS A 241 -1.64 -20.48 -16.34
CA LYS A 241 -1.42 -21.59 -15.40
C LYS A 241 -0.27 -21.34 -14.43
N ILE A 242 0.63 -20.44 -14.79
CA ILE A 242 1.77 -20.07 -13.95
C ILE A 242 1.34 -18.97 -12.98
N ARG A 243 1.54 -19.20 -11.68
CA ARG A 243 1.22 -18.24 -10.61
C ARG A 243 2.44 -18.01 -9.75
N MET A 244 2.76 -16.75 -9.53
CA MET A 244 3.95 -16.32 -8.79
C MET A 244 3.54 -15.55 -7.54
N TYR A 245 4.36 -15.61 -6.49
CA TYR A 245 4.07 -14.84 -5.27
C TYR A 245 4.06 -13.32 -5.52
N PRO A 246 5.05 -12.74 -6.24
CA PRO A 246 5.05 -11.33 -6.58
C PRO A 246 4.18 -11.00 -7.81
N GLY A 247 3.48 -11.98 -8.39
CA GLY A 247 2.80 -11.84 -9.67
C GLY A 247 3.77 -11.71 -10.85
N ASP A 248 3.22 -11.49 -12.03
CA ASP A 248 3.93 -11.18 -13.26
C ASP A 248 3.68 -9.72 -13.62
N SER A 249 4.73 -8.93 -13.73
CA SER A 249 4.67 -7.47 -13.93
C SER A 249 5.02 -7.09 -15.36
N ARG A 250 4.26 -6.14 -15.93
CA ARG A 250 4.52 -5.53 -17.25
C ARG A 250 4.47 -4.02 -17.11
N GLY A 251 5.47 -3.35 -17.66
CA GLY A 251 5.58 -1.91 -17.59
C GLY A 251 5.43 -1.23 -18.94
N ARG A 252 4.98 0.02 -18.90
CA ARG A 252 4.98 0.93 -20.05
C ARG A 252 5.08 2.36 -19.56
N TRP A 253 5.60 3.23 -20.41
CA TRP A 253 5.61 4.65 -20.16
C TRP A 253 4.37 5.32 -20.72
N GLU A 254 3.67 6.10 -19.90
CA GLU A 254 2.60 7.01 -20.29
C GLU A 254 3.05 8.45 -20.01
N GLY A 255 3.62 9.11 -21.01
CA GLY A 255 4.32 10.39 -20.83
C GLY A 255 5.49 10.21 -19.85
N ASP A 256 5.49 10.94 -18.75
CA ASP A 256 6.51 10.91 -17.70
C ASP A 256 6.17 9.97 -16.54
N THR A 257 5.16 9.12 -16.68
CA THR A 257 4.73 8.14 -15.68
C THR A 257 5.06 6.73 -16.14
N LEU A 258 5.80 5.98 -15.33
CA LEU A 258 5.90 4.54 -15.48
C LEU A 258 4.64 3.90 -14.93
N VAL A 259 3.92 3.16 -15.77
CA VAL A 259 2.74 2.37 -15.40
C VAL A 259 3.12 0.91 -15.39
N VAL A 260 2.86 0.23 -14.29
CA VAL A 260 3.15 -1.20 -14.11
C VAL A 260 1.86 -1.93 -13.78
N GLU A 261 1.53 -2.91 -14.57
CA GLU A 261 0.41 -3.83 -14.32
C GLU A 261 0.96 -5.18 -13.86
N SER A 262 0.45 -5.68 -12.76
CA SER A 262 0.83 -6.96 -12.15
C SER A 262 -0.38 -7.84 -11.97
N SER A 263 -0.26 -9.07 -12.43
CA SER A 263 -1.31 -10.10 -12.37
C SER A 263 -0.68 -11.48 -12.11
N HIS A 264 -1.40 -12.58 -12.29
CA HIS A 264 -0.88 -13.95 -12.12
C HIS A 264 -0.36 -14.26 -10.71
N PHE A 265 -0.97 -13.64 -9.70
CA PHE A 265 -0.59 -13.86 -8.31
C PHE A 265 -0.93 -15.27 -7.83
N ASN A 266 -0.08 -15.79 -6.96
CA ASN A 266 -0.34 -17.00 -6.23
C ASN A 266 -1.27 -16.69 -5.04
N ASP A 267 -2.41 -17.35 -4.97
CA ASP A 267 -3.45 -17.12 -3.95
C ASP A 267 -3.03 -17.50 -2.53
N ARG A 268 -1.90 -18.18 -2.34
CA ARG A 268 -1.37 -18.51 -1.01
C ARG A 268 -0.80 -17.32 -0.25
N LEU A 269 -0.35 -16.28 -0.97
CA LEU A 269 0.08 -15.03 -0.33
C LEU A 269 -1.12 -14.25 0.22
N ALA A 270 -2.24 -14.29 -0.48
CA ALA A 270 -3.54 -13.71 -0.09
C ALA A 270 -3.41 -12.29 0.51
N TRP A 271 -2.64 -11.41 -0.14
CA TRP A 271 -2.47 -10.04 0.32
C TRP A 271 -3.84 -9.38 0.53
N GLN A 272 -4.09 -8.83 1.73
CA GLN A 272 -5.40 -8.29 2.12
C GLN A 272 -6.58 -9.28 1.92
N GLY A 273 -6.30 -10.58 1.82
CA GLY A 273 -7.30 -11.61 1.55
C GLY A 273 -7.65 -11.81 0.08
N SER A 274 -6.89 -11.19 -0.82
CA SER A 274 -7.06 -11.28 -2.28
C SER A 274 -7.01 -12.73 -2.81
N GLY A 275 -7.56 -12.91 -3.99
CA GLY A 275 -7.63 -14.16 -4.72
C GLY A 275 -6.63 -14.25 -5.87
N ARG A 276 -6.95 -15.14 -6.79
CA ARG A 276 -6.14 -15.41 -8.00
C ARG A 276 -6.30 -14.33 -9.06
N ASP A 277 -7.42 -13.60 -9.03
CA ASP A 277 -7.78 -12.61 -10.04
C ASP A 277 -7.36 -11.19 -9.65
N LEU A 278 -6.51 -11.11 -8.61
CA LEU A 278 -5.88 -9.86 -8.21
C LEU A 278 -5.10 -9.26 -9.40
N THR A 279 -5.42 -8.01 -9.69
CA THR A 279 -4.64 -7.13 -10.56
C THR A 279 -4.26 -5.88 -9.79
N VAL A 280 -2.99 -5.49 -9.89
CA VAL A 280 -2.47 -4.26 -9.30
C VAL A 280 -1.91 -3.40 -10.41
N VAL A 281 -2.40 -2.17 -10.54
CA VAL A 281 -1.87 -1.17 -11.45
C VAL A 281 -1.16 -0.10 -10.65
N GLU A 282 0.14 0.00 -10.82
CA GLU A 282 1.00 0.95 -10.12
C GLU A 282 1.46 2.05 -11.08
N ARG A 283 1.59 3.27 -10.57
CA ARG A 283 2.01 4.44 -11.33
C ARG A 283 3.09 5.18 -10.57
N PHE A 284 4.24 5.32 -11.20
CA PHE A 284 5.41 6.02 -10.65
C PHE A 284 5.68 7.27 -11.47
N THR A 285 5.45 8.43 -10.88
CA THR A 285 5.72 9.73 -11.51
C THR A 285 6.76 10.46 -10.68
N ARG A 286 7.97 10.60 -11.21
CA ARG A 286 8.98 11.42 -10.54
C ARG A 286 8.61 12.90 -10.67
N VAL A 287 8.38 13.56 -9.52
CA VAL A 287 7.85 14.94 -9.47
C VAL A 287 8.92 15.96 -9.07
N SER A 288 10.03 15.49 -8.49
CA SER A 288 11.21 16.31 -8.17
C SER A 288 12.48 15.46 -8.15
N ALA A 289 13.60 16.06 -7.81
CA ALA A 289 14.87 15.34 -7.68
C ALA A 289 14.81 14.26 -6.57
N ASP A 290 14.02 14.50 -5.55
CA ASP A 290 13.95 13.70 -4.31
C ASP A 290 12.60 13.03 -4.06
N ARG A 291 11.62 13.12 -4.99
CA ARG A 291 10.27 12.58 -4.78
C ARG A 291 9.70 11.88 -6.00
N ILE A 292 9.09 10.72 -5.75
CA ILE A 292 8.21 10.02 -6.68
C ILE A 292 6.79 10.05 -6.10
N HIS A 293 5.83 10.51 -6.90
CA HIS A 293 4.42 10.33 -6.65
C HIS A 293 4.04 8.92 -7.09
N TYR A 294 3.86 8.03 -6.13
CA TYR A 294 3.49 6.65 -6.36
C TYR A 294 2.03 6.45 -5.99
N THR A 295 1.26 5.91 -6.91
CA THR A 295 -0.12 5.51 -6.69
C THR A 295 -0.34 4.09 -7.17
N PHE A 296 -1.31 3.41 -6.58
CA PHE A 296 -1.72 2.12 -7.08
C PHE A 296 -3.24 1.94 -7.02
N THR A 297 -3.75 1.13 -7.94
CA THR A 297 -5.13 0.67 -7.96
C THR A 297 -5.16 -0.83 -7.84
N VAL A 298 -6.06 -1.33 -7.03
CA VAL A 298 -6.28 -2.75 -6.77
C VAL A 298 -7.63 -3.16 -7.31
N GLU A 299 -7.65 -4.21 -8.10
CA GLU A 299 -8.84 -4.85 -8.63
C GLU A 299 -8.79 -6.35 -8.36
N ASP A 300 -9.79 -6.86 -7.68
CA ASP A 300 -10.00 -8.29 -7.44
C ASP A 300 -11.49 -8.52 -7.18
N PRO A 301 -12.27 -8.84 -8.21
CA PRO A 301 -13.72 -9.01 -8.11
C PRO A 301 -14.12 -10.20 -7.22
N ASP A 302 -13.21 -11.15 -7.01
CA ASP A 302 -13.39 -12.24 -6.06
C ASP A 302 -13.21 -11.82 -4.60
N THR A 303 -12.72 -10.60 -4.37
CA THR A 303 -12.45 -10.10 -3.02
C THR A 303 -13.23 -8.85 -2.67
N TRP A 304 -13.38 -7.92 -3.60
CA TRP A 304 -14.08 -6.66 -3.40
C TRP A 304 -15.08 -6.38 -4.50
N ASP A 305 -16.22 -5.81 -4.16
CA ASP A 305 -17.27 -5.45 -5.12
C ASP A 305 -16.90 -4.23 -5.99
N ARG A 306 -15.79 -3.55 -5.67
CA ARG A 306 -15.23 -2.44 -6.44
C ARG A 306 -13.71 -2.39 -6.30
N SER A 307 -13.06 -1.81 -7.27
CA SER A 307 -11.64 -1.42 -7.17
C SER A 307 -11.45 -0.35 -6.10
N TRP A 308 -10.24 -0.23 -5.61
CA TRP A 308 -9.83 0.82 -4.69
C TRP A 308 -8.40 1.27 -4.99
N ALA A 309 -8.03 2.46 -4.52
CA ALA A 309 -6.74 3.06 -4.83
C ALA A 309 -6.11 3.72 -3.61
N ALA A 310 -4.78 3.79 -3.62
CA ALA A 310 -4.00 4.49 -2.62
C ALA A 310 -2.86 5.29 -3.24
N GLU A 311 -2.35 6.23 -2.46
CA GLU A 311 -1.24 7.13 -2.81
C GLU A 311 -0.20 7.10 -1.71
N ILE A 312 1.04 6.85 -2.07
CA ILE A 312 2.18 6.81 -1.15
C ILE A 312 3.32 7.62 -1.77
N PRO A 313 3.59 8.86 -1.32
CA PRO A 313 4.77 9.58 -1.77
C PRO A 313 6.04 8.83 -1.37
N MET A 314 6.89 8.53 -2.35
CA MET A 314 8.20 7.96 -2.10
C MET A 314 9.24 9.09 -2.02
N MET A 315 10.11 9.01 -1.03
CA MET A 315 11.19 9.96 -0.84
C MET A 315 12.52 9.32 -1.19
N ALA A 316 13.41 10.10 -1.81
CA ALA A 316 14.78 9.66 -2.03
C ALA A 316 15.50 9.47 -0.69
N THR A 317 16.26 8.39 -0.58
CA THR A 317 17.06 8.09 0.59
C THR A 317 18.47 7.67 0.16
N GLU A 318 19.34 7.39 1.13
CA GLU A 318 20.68 6.88 0.86
C GLU A 318 20.75 5.39 1.18
N GLY A 319 21.58 4.70 0.41
CA GLY A 319 22.01 3.35 0.76
C GLY A 319 23.05 3.34 1.89
N PRO A 320 23.57 2.17 2.22
CA PRO A 320 23.37 0.92 1.49
C PRO A 320 22.04 0.25 1.84
N MET A 321 21.53 -0.58 0.91
CA MET A 321 20.55 -1.60 1.22
C MET A 321 21.29 -2.85 1.67
N TYR A 322 20.87 -3.42 2.80
CA TYR A 322 21.50 -4.63 3.34
C TYR A 322 20.89 -5.88 2.73
N GLU A 323 21.69 -6.92 2.63
CA GLU A 323 21.20 -8.24 2.27
C GLU A 323 20.27 -8.78 3.37
N TYR A 324 19.12 -9.28 2.98
CA TYR A 324 18.24 -10.02 3.87
C TYR A 324 18.41 -11.52 3.65
N ALA A 325 19.38 -12.09 4.36
CA ALA A 325 19.77 -13.51 4.25
C ALA A 325 18.86 -14.41 5.09
N CYS A 326 17.56 -14.44 4.76
CA CYS A 326 16.53 -15.14 5.55
C CYS A 326 16.80 -16.64 5.73
N HIS A 327 17.41 -17.30 4.75
CA HIS A 327 17.69 -18.74 4.80
C HIS A 327 18.91 -19.10 5.63
N GLU A 328 19.92 -18.22 5.64
CA GLU A 328 21.18 -18.46 6.33
C GLU A 328 20.97 -18.44 7.85
N GLY A 329 21.22 -19.58 8.48
CA GLY A 329 21.05 -19.73 9.92
C GLY A 329 19.59 -19.66 10.40
N ASN A 330 18.60 -19.76 9.53
CA ASN A 330 17.19 -19.81 9.91
C ASN A 330 16.86 -21.17 10.56
N HIS A 331 17.00 -21.22 11.87
CA HIS A 331 16.60 -22.36 12.69
C HIS A 331 15.24 -22.16 13.36
N ASP A 332 14.62 -21.00 13.17
CA ASP A 332 13.43 -20.57 13.91
C ASP A 332 12.23 -21.51 13.69
N ILE A 333 11.94 -21.89 12.46
CA ILE A 333 10.85 -22.85 12.17
C ILE A 333 11.04 -24.16 12.95
N ARG A 334 12.26 -24.68 12.96
CA ARG A 334 12.57 -25.90 13.68
C ARG A 334 12.39 -25.70 15.18
N HIS A 335 12.96 -24.65 15.75
CA HIS A 335 12.89 -24.37 17.19
C HIS A 335 11.45 -24.11 17.64
N ILE A 336 10.68 -23.33 16.89
CA ILE A 336 9.27 -23.09 17.19
C ILE A 336 8.49 -24.39 17.27
N LEU A 337 8.65 -25.28 16.27
CA LEU A 337 7.94 -26.54 16.24
C LEU A 337 8.43 -27.51 17.33
N GLU A 338 9.74 -27.56 17.63
CA GLU A 338 10.30 -28.38 18.70
C GLU A 338 9.81 -27.93 20.08
N VAL A 339 9.76 -26.64 20.35
CA VAL A 339 9.22 -26.09 21.62
C VAL A 339 7.77 -26.50 21.79
N TYR A 340 6.95 -26.37 20.75
CA TYR A 340 5.54 -26.73 20.82
C TYR A 340 5.34 -28.24 21.05
N ARG A 341 6.12 -29.11 20.38
CA ARG A 341 6.09 -30.56 20.66
C ARG A 341 6.53 -30.92 22.08
N ASN A 342 7.41 -30.12 22.69
CA ASN A 342 7.78 -30.29 24.08
C ASN A 342 6.63 -29.96 25.03
N ILE A 343 5.90 -28.86 24.75
CA ILE A 343 4.71 -28.47 25.53
C ILE A 343 3.65 -29.56 25.46
N GLU A 344 3.31 -30.05 24.27
CA GLU A 344 2.34 -31.13 24.07
C GLU A 344 2.70 -32.40 24.86
N ARG A 345 3.97 -32.78 24.89
CA ARG A 345 4.43 -33.93 25.66
C ARG A 345 4.25 -33.73 27.16
N GLN A 346 4.61 -32.56 27.67
CA GLN A 346 4.45 -32.22 29.08
C GLN A 346 2.98 -32.25 29.53
N GLU A 347 2.06 -31.76 28.69
CA GLU A 347 0.64 -31.80 28.93
C GLU A 347 0.09 -33.23 28.95
N THR A 348 0.63 -34.11 28.10
CA THR A 348 0.24 -35.52 28.03
C THR A 348 0.79 -36.33 29.21
N ASP A 349 2.02 -36.08 29.61
CA ASP A 349 2.71 -36.77 30.70
C ASP A 349 2.22 -36.30 32.10
N GLY A 350 1.56 -35.13 32.17
CA GLY A 350 0.99 -34.54 33.39
C GLY A 350 -0.46 -34.95 33.66
N GLN A 351 -1.10 -35.73 32.78
CA GLN A 351 -2.44 -36.32 32.95
C GLN A 351 -2.33 -37.79 33.41
#